data_a44e6e68883e9624d18347dcdf73e330
#
_entry.id   a44e6e68883e9624d18347dcdf73e330
#
_cell.length_a   1.000
_cell.length_b   1.000
_cell.length_c   1.000
_cell.angle_alpha   90.00
_cell.angle_beta   90.00
_cell.angle_gamma   90.00
#
_symmetry.space_group_name_H-M   'P 1'
#
loop_
_entity.id
_entity.type
_entity.pdbx_description
1 polymer ?
#
loop_
_entity_poly.entity_id
_entity_poly.type
_entity_poly.pdbx_seq_one_letter_code
_entity_poly.pdbx_strand_id
1 'polypeptide(L)'
;KYNLGVGVNPIFKEVYSRPAAAAKSSMRAIEFLASNKAEKILNFSGGTHHGRKNFASGFCFLNDCILAILKAKEFGFNKILYIDLDAHHCDAVQDYFLDDDNVQLISIHEKNKWPRTGKIEESRINNLMNIPVPENFNDNEMLFILDELIMPYCKALNPDITIIQAGTDSLKDDPQSKMILSNSA
;
A
#
# COMPACT_ATOMS: atom_id res chain seq x y z
N LYS A 1 4.69 22.51 11.78
CA LYS A 1 3.38 21.88 12.02
C LYS A 1 3.07 21.00 10.82
N TYR A 2 2.47 19.86 11.01
CA TYR A 2 2.14 18.87 9.97
C TYR A 2 3.34 18.24 9.25
N ASN A 3 4.54 18.36 9.79
CA ASN A 3 5.80 17.81 9.24
C ASN A 3 6.11 18.27 7.79
N LEU A 4 5.58 19.43 7.38
CA LEU A 4 5.88 20.04 6.09
C LEU A 4 7.17 20.86 6.18
N GLY A 5 8.04 20.73 5.18
CA GLY A 5 9.36 21.36 5.16
C GLY A 5 10.38 20.72 6.11
N VAL A 6 10.13 19.49 6.59
CA VAL A 6 11.01 18.79 7.53
C VAL A 6 11.49 17.48 6.91
N GLY A 7 12.81 17.26 6.94
CA GLY A 7 13.43 16.04 6.43
C GLY A 7 13.03 15.76 4.97
N VAL A 8 12.46 14.59 4.75
CA VAL A 8 12.05 14.10 3.42
C VAL A 8 10.71 14.66 2.92
N ASN A 9 10.09 15.61 3.62
CA ASN A 9 8.80 16.20 3.24
C ASN A 9 8.96 17.68 2.86
N PRO A 10 9.63 18.03 1.74
CA PRO A 10 9.90 19.41 1.35
C PRO A 10 8.61 20.18 1.01
N ILE A 11 8.66 21.49 1.20
CA ILE A 11 7.63 22.40 0.65
C ILE A 11 8.03 22.79 -0.76
N PHE A 12 7.14 22.61 -1.72
CA PHE A 12 7.31 23.00 -3.12
C PHE A 12 6.00 23.59 -3.66
N LYS A 13 6.04 24.21 -4.82
CA LYS A 13 4.90 24.96 -5.39
C LYS A 13 3.62 24.13 -5.46
N GLU A 14 3.73 22.86 -5.85
CA GLU A 14 2.61 21.94 -6.05
C GLU A 14 2.37 21.00 -4.88
N VAL A 15 2.89 21.30 -3.67
CA VAL A 15 2.83 20.45 -2.47
C VAL A 15 1.41 19.97 -2.09
N TYR A 16 0.39 20.71 -2.50
CA TYR A 16 -1.00 20.31 -2.33
C TYR A 16 -1.61 19.75 -3.62
N SER A 17 -1.46 20.45 -4.74
CA SER A 17 -2.17 20.12 -5.98
C SER A 17 -1.75 18.77 -6.57
N ARG A 18 -0.46 18.40 -6.51
CA ARG A 18 0.02 17.10 -7.00
C ARG A 18 -0.51 15.93 -6.16
N PRO A 19 -0.32 15.89 -4.82
CA PRO A 19 -0.89 14.82 -4.00
C PRO A 19 -2.42 14.76 -4.06
N ALA A 20 -3.09 15.91 -4.14
CA ALA A 20 -4.55 15.97 -4.28
C ALA A 20 -5.03 15.38 -5.62
N ALA A 21 -4.30 15.61 -6.72
CA ALA A 21 -4.61 15.01 -8.01
C ALA A 21 -4.41 13.47 -7.97
N ALA A 22 -3.32 13.00 -7.38
CA ALA A 22 -3.04 11.57 -7.20
C ALA A 22 -4.17 10.90 -6.39
N ALA A 23 -4.50 11.46 -5.23
CA ALA A 23 -5.57 10.97 -4.36
C ALA A 23 -6.94 10.96 -5.07
N LYS A 24 -7.26 12.03 -5.81
CA LYS A 24 -8.49 12.10 -6.62
C LYS A 24 -8.52 11.01 -7.69
N SER A 25 -7.38 10.69 -8.31
CA SER A 25 -7.30 9.65 -9.33
C SER A 25 -7.56 8.27 -8.73
N SER A 26 -6.99 7.95 -7.55
CA SER A 26 -7.26 6.70 -6.83
C SER A 26 -8.73 6.58 -6.42
N MET A 27 -9.33 7.64 -5.88
CA MET A 27 -10.77 7.66 -5.56
C MET A 27 -11.63 7.49 -6.81
N ARG A 28 -11.27 8.13 -7.94
CA ARG A 28 -11.98 8.01 -9.20
C ARG A 28 -11.91 6.60 -9.79
N ALA A 29 -10.78 5.91 -9.60
CA ALA A 29 -10.64 4.50 -9.96
C ALA A 29 -11.71 3.64 -9.27
N ILE A 30 -11.91 3.83 -7.96
CA ILE A 30 -12.96 3.13 -7.22
C ILE A 30 -14.37 3.43 -7.77
N GLU A 31 -14.65 4.70 -8.13
CA GLU A 31 -15.95 5.07 -8.74
C GLU A 31 -16.21 4.34 -10.07
N PHE A 32 -15.19 4.17 -10.91
CA PHE A 32 -15.31 3.44 -12.16
C PHE A 32 -15.53 1.93 -11.93
N LEU A 33 -14.81 1.33 -10.99
CA LEU A 33 -15.01 -0.08 -10.60
C LEU A 33 -16.41 -0.30 -10.04
N ALA A 34 -16.84 0.52 -9.08
CA ALA A 34 -18.16 0.43 -8.46
C ALA A 34 -19.32 0.62 -9.46
N SER A 35 -19.11 1.39 -10.54
CA SER A 35 -20.10 1.59 -11.60
C SER A 35 -19.97 0.61 -12.78
N ASN A 36 -19.15 -0.44 -12.64
CA ASN A 36 -18.87 -1.45 -13.69
C ASN A 36 -18.38 -0.86 -15.02
N LYS A 37 -17.72 0.30 -14.97
CA LYS A 37 -17.11 0.92 -16.16
C LYS A 37 -15.74 0.37 -16.48
N ALA A 38 -15.10 -0.32 -15.52
CA ALA A 38 -13.86 -1.02 -15.68
C ALA A 38 -13.80 -2.19 -14.69
N GLU A 39 -13.01 -3.22 -15.01
CA GLU A 39 -12.71 -4.34 -14.11
C GLU A 39 -11.36 -4.16 -13.40
N LYS A 40 -10.46 -3.44 -14.03
CA LYS A 40 -9.10 -3.16 -13.52
C LYS A 40 -8.72 -1.73 -13.88
N ILE A 41 -8.07 -1.04 -12.96
CA ILE A 41 -7.60 0.34 -13.18
C ILE A 41 -6.20 0.47 -12.58
N LEU A 42 -5.34 1.19 -13.29
CA LEU A 42 -3.98 1.50 -12.87
C LEU A 42 -3.83 3.01 -12.70
N ASN A 43 -3.31 3.43 -11.54
CA ASN A 43 -2.98 4.82 -11.24
C ASN A 43 -1.49 4.98 -10.97
N PHE A 44 -0.73 5.43 -11.94
CA PHE A 44 0.72 5.66 -11.83
C PHE A 44 1.11 6.82 -10.89
N SER A 45 0.16 7.63 -10.45
CA SER A 45 0.42 8.79 -9.59
C SER A 45 0.14 8.50 -8.12
N GLY A 46 -0.44 7.33 -7.80
CA GLY A 46 -0.81 6.91 -6.45
C GLY A 46 0.32 6.19 -5.72
N GLY A 47 -0.04 5.51 -4.64
CA GLY A 47 0.88 4.71 -3.83
C GLY A 47 1.49 5.45 -2.64
N THR A 48 0.93 6.58 -2.23
CA THR A 48 1.46 7.43 -1.14
C THR A 48 1.02 6.92 0.24
N HIS A 49 1.44 5.72 0.59
CA HIS A 49 0.95 4.91 1.72
C HIS A 49 1.43 5.36 3.12
N HIS A 50 2.41 6.29 3.22
CA HIS A 50 2.93 6.79 4.50
C HIS A 50 2.26 8.07 5.01
N GLY A 51 1.45 8.75 4.18
CA GLY A 51 0.74 9.96 4.59
C GLY A 51 -0.18 9.69 5.78
N ARG A 52 0.00 10.46 6.87
CA ARG A 52 -0.76 10.31 8.10
C ARG A 52 -1.97 11.25 8.13
N LYS A 53 -2.92 10.99 9.01
CA LYS A 53 -4.14 11.81 9.16
C LYS A 53 -3.85 13.30 9.36
N ASN A 54 -2.76 13.64 10.03
CA ASN A 54 -2.45 15.01 10.46
C ASN A 54 -1.01 15.45 10.20
N PHE A 55 -0.20 14.65 9.48
CA PHE A 55 1.16 15.05 9.10
C PHE A 55 1.68 14.24 7.90
N ALA A 56 2.58 14.87 7.14
CA ALA A 56 3.31 14.22 6.04
C ALA A 56 4.40 13.29 6.58
N SER A 57 4.61 12.17 5.91
CA SER A 57 5.62 11.17 6.27
C SER A 57 6.11 10.45 5.02
N GLY A 58 7.40 10.11 4.95
CA GLY A 58 7.96 9.29 3.88
C GLY A 58 7.64 9.82 2.48
N PHE A 59 7.85 11.10 2.21
CA PHE A 59 7.49 11.80 0.97
C PHE A 59 5.97 11.90 0.68
N CYS A 60 5.12 11.31 1.53
CA CYS A 60 3.68 11.24 1.33
C CYS A 60 2.97 12.38 2.07
N PHE A 61 2.27 13.24 1.32
CA PHE A 61 1.54 14.41 1.84
C PHE A 61 0.05 14.12 2.05
N LEU A 62 -0.55 13.33 1.16
CA LEU A 62 -1.87 12.76 1.30
C LEU A 62 -1.75 11.25 1.06
N ASN A 63 -2.54 10.45 1.76
CA ASN A 63 -2.55 9.01 1.59
C ASN A 63 -3.68 8.60 0.65
N ASP A 64 -3.36 8.41 -0.62
CA ASP A 64 -4.34 8.01 -1.62
C ASP A 64 -4.83 6.58 -1.44
N CYS A 65 -4.01 5.69 -0.85
CA CYS A 65 -4.40 4.31 -0.52
C CYS A 65 -5.53 4.29 0.52
N ILE A 66 -5.37 5.04 1.63
CA ILE A 66 -6.43 5.19 2.63
C ILE A 66 -7.68 5.80 2.00
N LEU A 67 -7.55 6.83 1.18
CA LEU A 67 -8.67 7.50 0.53
C LEU A 67 -9.40 6.57 -0.45
N ALA A 68 -8.67 5.72 -1.19
CA ALA A 68 -9.26 4.70 -2.04
C ALA A 68 -10.05 3.66 -1.23
N ILE A 69 -9.50 3.16 -0.13
CA ILE A 69 -10.20 2.20 0.75
C ILE A 69 -11.47 2.84 1.34
N LEU A 70 -11.39 4.07 1.85
CA LEU A 70 -12.55 4.79 2.37
C LEU A 70 -13.61 5.00 1.28
N LYS A 71 -13.19 5.31 0.05
CA LYS A 71 -14.09 5.46 -1.09
C LYS A 71 -14.74 4.13 -1.46
N ALA A 72 -14.04 3.01 -1.40
CA ALA A 72 -14.61 1.69 -1.59
C ALA A 72 -15.71 1.39 -0.55
N LYS A 73 -15.44 1.67 0.72
CA LYS A 73 -16.46 1.54 1.80
C LYS A 73 -17.68 2.42 1.55
N GLU A 74 -17.50 3.65 1.07
CA GLU A 74 -18.61 4.55 0.70
C GLU A 74 -19.50 3.95 -0.40
N PHE A 75 -18.95 3.18 -1.34
CA PHE A 75 -19.68 2.46 -2.38
C PHE A 75 -20.24 1.10 -1.93
N GLY A 76 -20.07 0.73 -0.66
CA GLY A 76 -20.67 -0.47 -0.08
C GLY A 76 -19.83 -1.74 -0.24
N PHE A 77 -18.56 -1.64 -0.62
CA PHE A 77 -17.65 -2.77 -0.56
C PHE A 77 -17.35 -3.10 0.93
N ASN A 78 -17.59 -4.35 1.34
CA ASN A 78 -17.49 -4.78 2.73
C ASN A 78 -16.32 -5.73 3.00
N LYS A 79 -15.74 -6.33 1.96
CA LYS A 79 -14.54 -7.15 2.01
C LYS A 79 -13.48 -6.51 1.13
N ILE A 80 -12.67 -5.65 1.70
CA ILE A 80 -11.64 -4.91 0.98
C ILE A 80 -10.29 -5.54 1.29
N LEU A 81 -9.57 -5.98 0.26
CA LEU A 81 -8.21 -6.46 0.38
C LEU A 81 -7.24 -5.37 -0.09
N TYR A 82 -6.32 -4.98 0.78
CA TYR A 82 -5.19 -4.13 0.44
C TYR A 82 -3.90 -4.93 0.47
N ILE A 83 -3.15 -4.91 -0.62
CA ILE A 83 -1.85 -5.56 -0.74
C ILE A 83 -0.81 -4.48 -1.04
N ASP A 84 0.23 -4.42 -0.23
CA ASP A 84 1.34 -3.49 -0.38
C ASP A 84 2.62 -4.26 -0.75
N LEU A 85 3.19 -3.93 -1.90
CA LEU A 85 4.39 -4.55 -2.48
C LEU A 85 5.60 -3.59 -2.50
N ASP A 86 5.43 -2.40 -1.92
CA ASP A 86 6.51 -1.43 -1.73
C ASP A 86 7.59 -2.01 -0.79
N ALA A 87 8.84 -1.64 -1.00
CA ALA A 87 9.92 -2.07 -0.12
C ALA A 87 9.77 -1.56 1.32
N HIS A 88 8.92 -0.57 1.56
CA HIS A 88 8.64 0.00 2.88
C HIS A 88 7.30 -0.51 3.43
N HIS A 89 7.25 -0.77 4.73
CA HIS A 89 6.01 -1.16 5.40
C HIS A 89 4.93 -0.06 5.31
N CYS A 90 3.69 -0.44 5.02
CA CYS A 90 2.53 0.45 4.87
C CYS A 90 1.99 0.97 6.22
N ASP A 91 2.85 1.55 7.03
CA ASP A 91 2.63 1.91 8.43
C ASP A 91 1.37 2.76 8.68
N ALA A 92 1.13 3.77 7.83
CA ALA A 92 -0.02 4.65 8.00
C ALA A 92 -1.34 3.98 7.58
N VAL A 93 -1.32 3.09 6.58
CA VAL A 93 -2.51 2.32 6.17
C VAL A 93 -2.85 1.30 7.26
N GLN A 94 -1.84 0.59 7.78
CA GLN A 94 -2.01 -0.32 8.91
C GLN A 94 -2.63 0.38 10.11
N ASP A 95 -2.03 1.49 10.58
CA ASP A 95 -2.51 2.21 11.74
C ASP A 95 -3.94 2.73 11.58
N TYR A 96 -4.34 3.05 10.34
CA TYR A 96 -5.68 3.56 10.07
C TYR A 96 -6.77 2.48 10.12
N PHE A 97 -6.48 1.27 9.62
CA PHE A 97 -7.46 0.20 9.46
C PHE A 97 -7.25 -1.00 10.40
N LEU A 98 -6.33 -0.90 11.37
CA LEU A 98 -5.97 -1.99 12.27
C LEU A 98 -7.17 -2.63 12.99
N ASP A 99 -8.19 -1.82 13.30
CA ASP A 99 -9.40 -2.23 14.01
C ASP A 99 -10.64 -2.26 13.10
N ASP A 100 -10.45 -2.37 11.78
CA ASP A 100 -11.53 -2.41 10.79
C ASP A 100 -11.61 -3.81 10.15
N ASP A 101 -12.50 -4.64 10.62
CA ASP A 101 -12.67 -6.04 10.17
C ASP A 101 -13.08 -6.17 8.69
N ASN A 102 -13.53 -5.08 8.05
CA ASN A 102 -13.88 -5.06 6.63
C ASN A 102 -12.65 -4.86 5.72
N VAL A 103 -11.48 -4.52 6.29
CA VAL A 103 -10.27 -4.23 5.55
C VAL A 103 -9.19 -5.25 5.93
N GLN A 104 -8.77 -6.04 4.96
CA GLN A 104 -7.67 -7.00 5.11
C GLN A 104 -6.40 -6.38 4.54
N LEU A 105 -5.33 -6.40 5.29
CA LEU A 105 -4.06 -5.78 4.95
C LEU A 105 -2.97 -6.84 4.81
N ILE A 106 -2.26 -6.82 3.69
CA ILE A 106 -1.04 -7.61 3.47
C ILE A 106 0.07 -6.64 3.11
N SER A 107 1.20 -6.69 3.80
CA SER A 107 2.38 -5.88 3.46
C SER A 107 3.61 -6.79 3.34
N ILE A 108 4.21 -6.83 2.15
CA ILE A 108 5.50 -7.48 1.89
C ILE A 108 6.53 -6.36 1.81
N HIS A 109 7.49 -6.31 2.73
CA HIS A 109 8.43 -5.21 2.83
C HIS A 109 9.79 -5.66 3.35
N GLU A 110 10.85 -4.89 3.08
CA GLU A 110 12.19 -5.19 3.54
C GLU A 110 12.30 -5.06 5.07
N LYS A 111 12.75 -6.12 5.72
CA LYS A 111 12.91 -6.21 7.18
C LYS A 111 13.84 -5.13 7.71
N ASN A 112 13.48 -4.51 8.83
CA ASN A 112 14.25 -3.49 9.53
C ASN A 112 14.48 -2.18 8.75
N LYS A 113 13.87 -2.05 7.57
CA LYS A 113 13.89 -0.83 6.79
C LYS A 113 13.01 0.24 7.44
N TRP A 114 13.25 1.52 7.12
CA TRP A 114 12.31 2.58 7.51
C TRP A 114 10.88 2.23 7.01
N PRO A 115 9.83 2.44 7.79
CA PRO A 115 9.74 3.10 9.09
C PRO A 115 10.09 2.21 10.32
N ARG A 116 10.59 0.99 10.13
CA ARG A 116 10.99 0.02 11.16
C ARG A 116 9.82 -0.56 11.95
N THR A 117 8.67 -0.57 11.35
CA THR A 117 7.42 -1.21 11.80
C THR A 117 7.10 -2.41 10.90
N GLY A 118 5.97 -3.08 11.11
CA GLY A 118 5.56 -4.22 10.29
C GLY A 118 6.30 -5.51 10.63
N LYS A 119 6.62 -5.71 11.90
CA LYS A 119 7.17 -7.00 12.35
C LYS A 119 6.12 -8.08 12.22
N ILE A 120 6.56 -9.34 12.01
CA ILE A 120 5.65 -10.48 11.89
C ILE A 120 4.77 -10.64 13.14
N GLU A 121 5.29 -10.28 14.31
CA GLU A 121 4.58 -10.33 15.59
C GLU A 121 3.48 -9.26 15.71
N GLU A 122 3.50 -8.24 14.86
CA GLU A 122 2.44 -7.22 14.77
C GLU A 122 1.24 -7.71 13.95
N SER A 123 1.37 -8.83 13.21
CA SER A 123 0.30 -9.43 12.42
C SER A 123 -0.88 -9.85 13.30
N ARG A 124 -2.09 -9.73 12.74
CA ARG A 124 -3.33 -10.14 13.40
C ARG A 124 -4.06 -11.17 12.52
N ILE A 125 -4.54 -12.24 13.11
CA ILE A 125 -5.21 -13.33 12.40
C ILE A 125 -6.38 -12.83 11.54
N ASN A 126 -7.09 -11.81 12.02
CA ASN A 126 -8.34 -11.40 11.39
C ASN A 126 -8.14 -10.46 10.20
N ASN A 127 -7.14 -9.56 10.22
CA ASN A 127 -7.10 -8.49 9.22
C ASN A 127 -5.72 -7.96 8.85
N LEU A 128 -4.62 -8.47 9.41
CA LEU A 128 -3.29 -7.94 9.15
C LEU A 128 -2.25 -9.05 8.99
N MET A 129 -1.58 -9.06 7.84
CA MET A 129 -0.47 -9.96 7.52
C MET A 129 0.76 -9.15 7.14
N ASN A 130 1.73 -9.05 8.05
CA ASN A 130 3.04 -8.47 7.80
C ASN A 130 4.03 -9.56 7.39
N ILE A 131 4.69 -9.39 6.26
CA ILE A 131 5.67 -10.30 5.68
C ILE A 131 6.99 -9.56 5.49
N PRO A 132 7.78 -9.36 6.58
CA PRO A 132 9.10 -8.75 6.48
C PRO A 132 10.08 -9.71 5.81
N VAL A 133 10.62 -9.30 4.66
CA VAL A 133 11.54 -10.11 3.85
C VAL A 133 13.00 -9.68 4.02
N PRO A 134 13.98 -10.57 3.83
CA PRO A 134 15.40 -10.23 3.99
C PRO A 134 15.92 -9.35 2.85
N GLU A 135 17.12 -8.79 3.05
CA GLU A 135 17.93 -8.23 1.95
C GLU A 135 18.17 -9.31 0.87
N ASN A 136 18.26 -8.88 -0.39
CA ASN A 136 18.38 -9.74 -1.57
C ASN A 136 17.17 -10.66 -1.85
N PHE A 137 16.02 -10.34 -1.27
CA PHE A 137 14.76 -11.00 -1.61
C PHE A 137 14.49 -10.88 -3.11
N ASN A 138 14.21 -12.00 -3.77
CA ASN A 138 14.20 -12.14 -5.22
C ASN A 138 12.87 -12.70 -5.76
N ASP A 139 12.77 -12.83 -7.10
CA ASP A 139 11.56 -13.26 -7.79
C ASP A 139 11.07 -14.64 -7.36
N ASN A 140 11.97 -15.61 -7.14
CA ASN A 140 11.56 -16.96 -6.75
C ASN A 140 10.91 -16.97 -5.36
N GLU A 141 11.44 -16.16 -4.44
CA GLU A 141 10.90 -16.01 -3.09
C GLU A 141 9.56 -15.27 -3.13
N MET A 142 9.43 -14.24 -3.99
CA MET A 142 8.18 -13.53 -4.20
C MET A 142 7.11 -14.46 -4.77
N LEU A 143 7.43 -15.22 -5.82
CA LEU A 143 6.52 -16.19 -6.43
C LEU A 143 6.08 -17.25 -5.42
N PHE A 144 7.01 -17.74 -4.58
CA PHE A 144 6.67 -18.68 -3.51
C PHE A 144 5.66 -18.09 -2.52
N ILE A 145 5.86 -16.85 -2.07
CA ILE A 145 4.91 -16.16 -1.18
C ILE A 145 3.56 -15.95 -1.88
N LEU A 146 3.57 -15.56 -3.15
CA LEU A 146 2.34 -15.38 -3.91
C LEU A 146 1.55 -16.69 -4.02
N ASP A 147 2.20 -17.78 -4.42
CA ASP A 147 1.54 -19.04 -4.71
C ASP A 147 1.10 -19.78 -3.43
N GLU A 148 1.94 -19.80 -2.40
CA GLU A 148 1.70 -20.60 -1.20
C GLU A 148 0.93 -19.86 -0.10
N LEU A 149 0.93 -18.53 -0.14
CA LEU A 149 0.30 -17.74 0.93
C LEU A 149 -0.76 -16.78 0.40
N ILE A 150 -0.41 -15.87 -0.50
CA ILE A 150 -1.30 -14.76 -0.90
C ILE A 150 -2.46 -15.25 -1.75
N MET A 151 -2.21 -16.03 -2.78
CA MET A 151 -3.27 -16.53 -3.67
C MET A 151 -4.27 -17.45 -2.97
N PRO A 152 -3.85 -18.41 -2.11
CA PRO A 152 -4.77 -19.18 -1.29
C PRO A 152 -5.60 -18.29 -0.33
N TYR A 153 -4.96 -17.31 0.32
CA TYR A 153 -5.64 -16.36 1.18
C TYR A 153 -6.69 -15.53 0.41
N CYS A 154 -6.32 -14.97 -0.74
CA CYS A 154 -7.25 -14.22 -1.60
C CYS A 154 -8.46 -15.06 -2.02
N LYS A 155 -8.24 -16.34 -2.40
CA LYS A 155 -9.33 -17.26 -2.76
C LYS A 155 -10.25 -17.55 -1.58
N ALA A 156 -9.70 -17.75 -0.39
CA ALA A 156 -10.49 -18.01 0.81
C ALA A 156 -11.27 -16.77 1.27
N LEU A 157 -10.65 -15.59 1.21
CA LEU A 157 -11.27 -14.32 1.56
C LEU A 157 -12.39 -13.95 0.60
N ASN A 158 -12.20 -14.17 -0.70
CA ASN A 158 -13.10 -13.75 -1.78
C ASN A 158 -13.48 -12.26 -1.64
N PRO A 159 -12.53 -11.32 -1.78
CA PRO A 159 -12.78 -9.91 -1.55
C PRO A 159 -13.70 -9.30 -2.61
N ASP A 160 -14.48 -8.29 -2.21
CA ASP A 160 -15.31 -7.51 -3.15
C ASP A 160 -14.44 -6.63 -4.06
N ILE A 161 -13.32 -6.16 -3.53
CA ILE A 161 -12.34 -5.34 -4.24
C ILE A 161 -10.93 -5.59 -3.68
N THR A 162 -9.94 -5.61 -4.58
CA THR A 162 -8.52 -5.63 -4.21
C THR A 162 -7.85 -4.33 -4.65
N ILE A 163 -7.15 -3.69 -3.73
CA ILE A 163 -6.34 -2.49 -3.96
C ILE A 163 -4.87 -2.90 -3.76
N ILE A 164 -4.04 -2.69 -4.78
CA ILE A 164 -2.62 -3.06 -4.75
C ILE A 164 -1.78 -1.78 -4.83
N GLN A 165 -0.93 -1.56 -3.84
CA GLN A 165 0.17 -0.61 -3.92
C GLN A 165 1.38 -1.37 -4.46
N ALA A 166 1.88 -0.95 -5.62
CA ALA A 166 2.98 -1.58 -6.33
C ALA A 166 4.14 -0.60 -6.48
N GLY A 167 4.71 -0.18 -5.36
CA GLY A 167 5.93 0.62 -5.32
C GLY A 167 7.08 -0.10 -6.01
N THR A 168 7.79 0.60 -6.89
CA THR A 168 8.85 0.00 -7.71
C THR A 168 10.21 -0.01 -7.03
N ASP A 169 10.30 0.48 -5.80
CA ASP A 169 11.52 0.49 -5.00
C ASP A 169 11.93 -0.90 -4.46
N SER A 170 11.09 -1.91 -4.65
CA SER A 170 11.42 -3.32 -4.47
C SER A 170 12.23 -3.93 -5.63
N LEU A 171 12.36 -3.21 -6.76
CA LEU A 171 13.11 -3.67 -7.92
C LEU A 171 14.62 -3.58 -7.69
N LYS A 172 15.35 -4.53 -8.33
CA LYS A 172 16.80 -4.51 -8.36
C LYS A 172 17.31 -3.16 -8.90
N ASP A 173 18.38 -2.68 -8.32
CA ASP A 173 19.04 -1.41 -8.68
C ASP A 173 18.30 -0.14 -8.21
N ASP A 174 17.16 -0.24 -7.55
CA ASP A 174 16.59 0.91 -6.86
C ASP A 174 17.38 1.24 -5.60
N PRO A 175 17.82 2.51 -5.42
CA PRO A 175 18.61 2.90 -4.25
C PRO A 175 17.82 2.92 -2.95
N GLN A 176 16.51 2.83 -3.00
CA GLN A 176 15.63 2.87 -1.83
C GLN A 176 15.58 1.54 -1.08
N SER A 177 15.93 0.42 -1.71
CA SER A 177 15.88 -0.90 -1.06
C SER A 177 17.06 -1.80 -1.42
N LYS A 178 17.14 -2.92 -0.72
CA LYS A 178 18.07 -4.02 -1.01
C LYS A 178 17.34 -5.27 -1.52
N MET A 179 16.05 -5.16 -1.80
CA MET A 179 15.32 -6.18 -2.53
C MET A 179 15.85 -6.22 -3.98
N ILE A 180 15.73 -7.36 -4.64
CA ILE A 180 16.28 -7.56 -5.98
C ILE A 180 15.26 -8.18 -6.94
N LEU A 181 14.02 -7.71 -6.86
CA LEU A 181 12.99 -8.16 -7.79
C LEU A 181 13.32 -7.69 -9.22
N SER A 182 12.96 -8.50 -10.21
CA SER A 182 13.03 -8.11 -11.61
C SER A 182 11.70 -7.51 -12.09
N ASN A 183 11.69 -7.00 -13.33
CA ASN A 183 10.45 -6.57 -13.98
C ASN A 183 9.51 -7.73 -14.35
N SER A 184 9.87 -8.96 -14.01
CA SER A 184 9.09 -10.17 -14.29
C SER A 184 8.52 -10.82 -13.02
N ALA A 185 8.76 -10.21 -11.86
CA ALA A 185 8.25 -10.69 -10.57
C ALA A 185 6.76 -10.46 -10.43
#